data_b2d123d9d4622bbeda365ce0decfae0c
#
_entry.id   b2d123d9d4622bbeda365ce0decfae0c
#
_cell.length_a   1.000
_cell.length_b   1.000
_cell.length_c   1.000
_cell.angle_alpha   90.00
_cell.angle_beta   90.00
_cell.angle_gamma   90.00
#
_symmetry.space_group_name_H-M   'P 1'
#
loop_
_entity.id
_entity.type
_entity.pdbx_description
1 polymer ?
#
loop_
_entity_poly.entity_id
_entity_poly.type
_entity_poly.pdbx_seq_one_letter_code
_entity_poly.pdbx_strand_id
1 'polypeptide(L)'
;GYQGGVGALQQMAKAYSVKLSPALPALLTLANSDQIEKALYAWDNAKNRELTREEFLASEITKIRWRDSNPSIVKFWWNLEQAAIDAVTTKARTTAGPIRFFLSGTFLLCRLPSGRVITYPYPKVELFETPWGEMKEGLTYMGVDSYSNKWEKQKAYGGLLCENVTQATARDVLSDAMLRIEKHFFPVVLHVHDEVVCEVPFHAGSVEQMEKIMCQTEEWSRTLPVAASGWRDRRYQK
;
A
#
# COMPACT_ATOMS: atom_id res chain seq x y z
N GLY A 1 -4.43 -4.68 2.49
CA GLY A 1 -4.60 -3.27 2.56
C GLY A 1 -4.71 -2.50 1.24
N TYR A 2 -4.40 -3.09 0.06
CA TYR A 2 -4.28 -2.34 -1.21
C TYR A 2 -5.33 -2.75 -2.25
N GLN A 3 -6.57 -2.91 -1.82
CA GLN A 3 -7.74 -3.23 -2.68
C GLN A 3 -7.63 -4.58 -3.42
N GLY A 4 -6.74 -5.49 -2.98
CA GLY A 4 -6.58 -6.81 -3.57
C GLY A 4 -7.88 -7.61 -3.60
N GLY A 5 -8.06 -8.39 -4.68
CA GLY A 5 -9.17 -9.32 -4.85
C GLY A 5 -8.85 -10.70 -4.26
N VAL A 6 -9.75 -11.66 -4.52
CA VAL A 6 -9.62 -13.07 -4.09
C VAL A 6 -8.30 -13.68 -4.56
N GLY A 7 -7.93 -13.50 -5.83
CA GLY A 7 -6.69 -14.03 -6.38
C GLY A 7 -5.44 -13.51 -5.66
N ALA A 8 -5.38 -12.21 -5.38
CA ALA A 8 -4.25 -11.61 -4.65
C ALA A 8 -4.16 -12.15 -3.21
N LEU A 9 -5.30 -12.33 -2.53
CA LEU A 9 -5.33 -12.90 -1.17
C LEU A 9 -4.86 -14.36 -1.18
N GLN A 10 -5.28 -15.15 -2.17
CA GLN A 10 -4.85 -16.54 -2.31
C GLN A 10 -3.34 -16.67 -2.63
N GLN A 11 -2.81 -15.82 -3.50
CA GLN A 11 -1.37 -15.80 -3.78
C GLN A 11 -0.56 -15.45 -2.54
N MET A 12 -1.00 -14.45 -1.77
CA MET A 12 -0.37 -14.09 -0.51
C MET A 12 -0.44 -15.23 0.51
N ALA A 13 -1.61 -15.83 0.71
CA ALA A 13 -1.80 -16.97 1.60
C ALA A 13 -0.89 -18.15 1.23
N LYS A 14 -0.77 -18.45 -0.07
CA LYS A 14 0.13 -19.48 -0.60
C LYS A 14 1.59 -19.17 -0.32
N ALA A 15 2.03 -17.92 -0.48
CA ALA A 15 3.39 -17.50 -0.19
C ALA A 15 3.78 -17.71 1.28
N TYR A 16 2.82 -17.60 2.21
CA TYR A 16 2.99 -17.87 3.63
C TYR A 16 2.58 -19.30 4.03
N SER A 17 2.35 -20.21 3.07
CA SER A 17 1.90 -21.59 3.33
C SER A 17 0.58 -21.67 4.13
N VAL A 18 -0.27 -20.67 4.02
CA VAL A 18 -1.58 -20.61 4.68
C VAL A 18 -2.67 -21.10 3.72
N LYS A 19 -3.49 -22.05 4.18
CA LYS A 19 -4.71 -22.49 3.48
C LYS A 19 -5.92 -21.80 4.10
N LEU A 20 -6.73 -21.12 3.31
CA LEU A 20 -7.93 -20.41 3.81
C LEU A 20 -9.18 -21.30 3.83
N SER A 21 -9.26 -22.32 2.97
CA SER A 21 -10.44 -23.20 2.88
C SER A 21 -10.81 -23.89 4.21
N PRO A 22 -9.87 -24.37 5.06
CA PRO A 22 -10.23 -24.97 6.35
C PRO A 22 -10.91 -24.00 7.32
N ALA A 23 -10.74 -22.68 7.12
CA ALA A 23 -11.36 -21.66 7.95
C ALA A 23 -12.81 -21.35 7.52
N LEU A 24 -13.30 -21.88 6.39
CA LEU A 24 -14.62 -21.56 5.86
C LEU A 24 -15.76 -21.77 6.85
N PRO A 25 -15.86 -22.89 7.61
CA PRO A 25 -16.93 -23.06 8.58
C PRO A 25 -16.98 -21.97 9.65
N ALA A 26 -15.81 -21.59 10.18
CA ALA A 26 -15.69 -20.51 11.15
C ALA A 26 -16.03 -19.15 10.53
N LEU A 27 -15.60 -18.90 9.30
CA LEU A 27 -15.91 -17.66 8.57
C LEU A 27 -17.41 -17.51 8.31
N LEU A 28 -18.11 -18.59 7.96
CA LEU A 28 -19.57 -18.59 7.79
C LEU A 28 -20.32 -18.30 9.10
N THR A 29 -19.82 -18.80 10.23
CA THR A 29 -20.41 -18.50 11.55
C THR A 29 -20.20 -17.04 11.96
N LEU A 30 -19.07 -16.45 11.57
CA LEU A 30 -18.70 -15.07 11.90
C LEU A 30 -19.29 -14.03 10.93
N ALA A 31 -19.67 -14.42 9.73
CA ALA A 31 -20.22 -13.54 8.71
C ALA A 31 -21.73 -13.35 8.91
N ASN A 32 -22.22 -12.16 8.63
CA ASN A 32 -23.66 -11.90 8.57
C ASN A 32 -24.25 -12.35 7.21
N SER A 33 -25.59 -12.37 7.13
CA SER A 33 -26.32 -12.84 5.94
C SER A 33 -25.94 -12.08 4.66
N ASP A 34 -25.80 -10.74 4.75
CA ASP A 34 -25.42 -9.88 3.62
C ASP A 34 -24.01 -10.22 3.08
N GLN A 35 -23.07 -10.46 3.99
CA GLN A 35 -21.69 -10.84 3.62
C GLN A 35 -21.64 -12.21 2.91
N ILE A 36 -22.43 -13.16 3.40
CA ILE A 36 -22.55 -14.50 2.79
C ILE A 36 -23.19 -14.40 1.41
N GLU A 37 -24.29 -13.67 1.29
CA GLU A 37 -24.99 -13.47 0.01
C GLU A 37 -24.10 -12.81 -1.04
N LYS A 38 -23.38 -11.76 -0.67
CA LYS A 38 -22.38 -11.12 -1.55
C LYS A 38 -21.30 -12.08 -2.00
N ALA A 39 -20.81 -12.94 -1.11
CA ALA A 39 -19.78 -13.92 -1.46
C ALA A 39 -20.29 -15.01 -2.41
N LEU A 40 -21.52 -15.48 -2.19
CA LEU A 40 -22.19 -16.43 -3.08
C LEU A 40 -22.46 -15.81 -4.47
N TYR A 41 -23.00 -14.59 -4.49
CA TYR A 41 -23.20 -13.85 -5.74
C TYR A 41 -21.90 -13.68 -6.52
N ALA A 42 -20.81 -13.33 -5.83
CA ALA A 42 -19.48 -13.18 -6.45
C ALA A 42 -18.98 -14.50 -7.03
N TRP A 43 -19.22 -15.64 -6.38
CA TRP A 43 -18.89 -16.96 -6.88
C TRP A 43 -19.69 -17.31 -8.13
N ASP A 44 -20.99 -17.10 -8.12
CA ASP A 44 -21.88 -17.46 -9.23
C ASP A 44 -21.56 -16.66 -10.50
N ASN A 45 -21.09 -15.42 -10.34
CA ASN A 45 -20.70 -14.52 -11.43
C ASN A 45 -19.20 -14.54 -11.77
N ALA A 46 -18.39 -15.39 -11.12
CA ALA A 46 -16.96 -15.48 -11.40
C ALA A 46 -16.71 -16.05 -12.81
N LYS A 47 -16.02 -15.26 -13.66
CA LYS A 47 -15.65 -15.66 -15.03
C LYS A 47 -14.52 -16.71 -15.07
N ASN A 48 -13.63 -16.69 -14.08
CA ASN A 48 -12.51 -17.62 -13.96
C ASN A 48 -12.64 -18.39 -12.63
N ARG A 49 -12.66 -19.72 -12.72
CA ARG A 49 -12.85 -20.64 -11.59
C ARG A 49 -11.61 -21.52 -11.38
N GLU A 50 -10.45 -20.91 -11.28
CA GLU A 50 -9.21 -21.63 -10.93
C GLU A 50 -9.20 -22.13 -9.48
N LEU A 51 -10.02 -21.54 -8.60
CA LEU A 51 -10.17 -21.90 -7.21
C LEU A 51 -11.37 -22.83 -7.02
N THR A 52 -11.29 -23.72 -6.05
CA THR A 52 -12.47 -24.44 -5.57
C THR A 52 -13.48 -23.47 -4.96
N ARG A 53 -14.75 -23.88 -4.88
CA ARG A 53 -15.79 -23.06 -4.26
C ARG A 53 -15.45 -22.67 -2.83
N GLU A 54 -14.90 -23.61 -2.07
CA GLU A 54 -14.51 -23.38 -0.68
C GLU A 54 -13.37 -22.37 -0.54
N GLU A 55 -12.35 -22.47 -1.37
CA GLU A 55 -11.23 -21.52 -1.40
C GLU A 55 -11.68 -20.12 -1.77
N PHE A 56 -12.55 -20.04 -2.79
CA PHE A 56 -13.11 -18.77 -3.23
C PHE A 56 -13.96 -18.13 -2.12
N LEU A 57 -14.93 -18.87 -1.57
CA LEU A 57 -15.82 -18.35 -0.53
C LEU A 57 -15.06 -17.93 0.73
N ALA A 58 -14.10 -18.74 1.19
CA ALA A 58 -13.26 -18.37 2.33
C ALA A 58 -12.51 -17.06 2.08
N SER A 59 -11.97 -16.89 0.89
CA SER A 59 -11.23 -15.67 0.51
C SER A 59 -12.16 -14.46 0.35
N GLU A 60 -13.31 -14.65 -0.29
CA GLU A 60 -14.26 -13.59 -0.53
C GLU A 60 -14.87 -13.07 0.78
N ILE A 61 -15.30 -13.96 1.68
CA ILE A 61 -15.82 -13.60 3.00
C ILE A 61 -14.74 -12.88 3.82
N THR A 62 -13.51 -13.39 3.82
CA THR A 62 -12.38 -12.73 4.51
C THR A 62 -12.17 -11.31 3.97
N LYS A 63 -12.17 -11.14 2.65
CA LYS A 63 -12.02 -9.84 1.99
C LYS A 63 -13.15 -8.87 2.39
N ILE A 64 -14.41 -9.32 2.33
CA ILE A 64 -15.57 -8.50 2.68
C ILE A 64 -15.48 -8.07 4.13
N ARG A 65 -15.28 -9.00 5.06
CA ARG A 65 -15.18 -8.71 6.49
C ARG A 65 -14.02 -7.76 6.81
N TRP A 66 -12.88 -7.96 6.17
CA TRP A 66 -11.74 -7.03 6.35
C TRP A 66 -12.10 -5.60 5.92
N ARG A 67 -12.76 -5.44 4.78
CA ARG A 67 -13.19 -4.13 4.27
C ARG A 67 -14.21 -3.47 5.19
N ASP A 68 -15.17 -4.23 5.68
CA ASP A 68 -16.18 -3.76 6.63
C ASP A 68 -15.57 -3.33 7.97
N SER A 69 -14.52 -4.03 8.40
CA SER A 69 -13.77 -3.70 9.62
C SER A 69 -12.79 -2.53 9.44
N ASN A 70 -12.49 -2.14 8.20
CA ASN A 70 -11.53 -1.09 7.87
C ASN A 70 -12.11 -0.03 6.92
N PRO A 71 -13.28 0.58 7.24
CA PRO A 71 -13.99 1.47 6.32
C PRO A 71 -13.18 2.72 5.96
N SER A 72 -12.35 3.23 6.89
CA SER A 72 -11.49 4.40 6.64
C SER A 72 -10.44 4.13 5.57
N ILE A 73 -9.86 2.92 5.55
CA ILE A 73 -8.89 2.52 4.52
C ILE A 73 -9.57 2.38 3.17
N VAL A 74 -10.75 1.74 3.14
CA VAL A 74 -11.55 1.60 1.91
C VAL A 74 -11.94 2.97 1.35
N LYS A 75 -12.41 3.88 2.20
CA LYS A 75 -12.72 5.26 1.81
C LYS A 75 -11.49 6.00 1.28
N PHE A 76 -10.32 5.76 1.87
CA PHE A 76 -9.08 6.40 1.42
C PHE A 76 -8.69 5.94 0.01
N TRP A 77 -8.86 4.66 -0.36
CA TRP A 77 -8.64 4.20 -1.75
C TRP A 77 -9.49 5.00 -2.75
N TRP A 78 -10.78 5.10 -2.47
CA TRP A 78 -11.70 5.82 -3.35
C TRP A 78 -11.38 7.31 -3.44
N ASN A 79 -11.05 7.93 -2.32
CA ASN A 79 -10.67 9.33 -2.29
C ASN A 79 -9.38 9.61 -3.10
N LEU A 80 -8.39 8.72 -3.03
CA LEU A 80 -7.17 8.84 -3.82
C LEU A 80 -7.45 8.71 -5.32
N GLU A 81 -8.23 7.70 -5.72
CA GLU A 81 -8.61 7.48 -7.12
C GLU A 81 -9.37 8.69 -7.67
N GLN A 82 -10.38 9.14 -6.95
CA GLN A 82 -11.19 10.27 -7.38
C GLN A 82 -10.38 11.55 -7.47
N ALA A 83 -9.58 11.87 -6.46
CA ALA A 83 -8.73 13.06 -6.47
C ALA A 83 -7.72 13.05 -7.62
N ALA A 84 -7.15 11.89 -7.96
CA ALA A 84 -6.24 11.75 -9.09
C ALA A 84 -6.96 11.96 -10.44
N ILE A 85 -8.16 11.37 -10.62
CA ILE A 85 -9.02 11.57 -11.79
C ILE A 85 -9.40 13.04 -11.94
N ASP A 86 -9.90 13.66 -10.86
CA ASP A 86 -10.32 15.06 -10.86
C ASP A 86 -9.16 15.99 -11.22
N ALA A 87 -7.95 15.75 -10.70
CA ALA A 87 -6.78 16.55 -11.03
C ALA A 87 -6.44 16.50 -12.52
N VAL A 88 -6.58 15.35 -13.17
CA VAL A 88 -6.32 15.21 -14.61
C VAL A 88 -7.44 15.83 -15.44
N THR A 89 -8.70 15.63 -15.04
CA THR A 89 -9.86 16.09 -15.79
C THR A 89 -10.04 17.60 -15.70
N THR A 90 -9.97 18.15 -14.48
CA THR A 90 -10.22 19.57 -14.23
C THR A 90 -8.98 20.45 -14.36
N LYS A 91 -7.78 19.86 -14.39
CA LYS A 91 -6.46 20.52 -14.30
C LYS A 91 -6.26 21.35 -13.03
N ALA A 92 -7.12 21.17 -12.05
CA ALA A 92 -7.05 21.80 -10.74
C ALA A 92 -6.20 20.98 -9.76
N ARG A 93 -5.79 21.61 -8.66
CA ARG A 93 -5.21 20.90 -7.53
C ARG A 93 -6.32 20.23 -6.71
N THR A 94 -6.14 18.95 -6.41
CA THR A 94 -7.09 18.16 -5.63
C THR A 94 -6.42 17.53 -4.42
N THR A 95 -7.20 17.05 -3.47
CA THR A 95 -6.69 16.47 -2.22
C THR A 95 -7.43 15.20 -1.82
N ALA A 96 -6.70 14.25 -1.24
CA ALA A 96 -7.23 13.08 -0.56
C ALA A 96 -6.55 12.95 0.81
N GLY A 97 -7.18 13.48 1.87
CA GLY A 97 -6.52 13.63 3.16
C GLY A 97 -5.25 14.49 3.05
N PRO A 98 -4.10 13.99 3.51
CA PRO A 98 -2.84 14.75 3.44
C PRO A 98 -2.18 14.73 2.04
N ILE A 99 -2.70 13.96 1.12
CA ILE A 99 -2.15 13.80 -0.24
C ILE A 99 -2.72 14.85 -1.18
N ARG A 100 -1.87 15.38 -2.07
CA ARG A 100 -2.27 16.39 -3.05
C ARG A 100 -1.90 15.94 -4.45
N PHE A 101 -2.86 16.06 -5.39
CA PHE A 101 -2.62 15.79 -6.81
C PHE A 101 -2.69 17.08 -7.61
N PHE A 102 -1.81 17.20 -8.61
CA PHE A 102 -1.81 18.31 -9.55
C PHE A 102 -1.00 17.96 -10.80
N LEU A 103 -1.33 18.58 -11.93
CA LEU A 103 -0.58 18.44 -13.15
C LEU A 103 0.61 19.41 -13.21
N SER A 104 1.74 18.92 -13.72
CA SER A 104 2.90 19.73 -14.10
C SER A 104 3.48 19.21 -15.42
N GLY A 105 3.32 19.98 -16.48
CA GLY A 105 3.64 19.51 -17.83
C GLY A 105 2.88 18.25 -18.18
N THR A 106 3.59 17.19 -18.53
CA THR A 106 3.06 15.88 -18.90
C THR A 106 2.97 14.89 -17.73
N PHE A 107 3.07 15.37 -16.49
CA PHE A 107 3.07 14.53 -15.29
C PHE A 107 1.88 14.86 -14.39
N LEU A 108 1.24 13.83 -13.86
CA LEU A 108 0.45 13.94 -12.65
C LEU A 108 1.39 13.76 -11.45
N LEU A 109 1.44 14.77 -10.60
CA LEU A 109 2.25 14.78 -9.39
C LEU A 109 1.37 14.44 -8.18
N CYS A 110 1.81 13.48 -7.40
CA CYS A 110 1.22 13.08 -6.13
C CYS A 110 2.16 13.53 -5.00
N ARG A 111 1.81 14.63 -4.32
CA ARG A 111 2.63 15.20 -3.24
C ARG A 111 2.29 14.55 -1.91
N LEU A 112 3.31 13.99 -1.27
CA LEU A 112 3.26 13.35 0.03
C LEU A 112 3.28 14.36 1.19
N PRO A 113 2.95 13.96 2.42
CA PRO A 113 3.03 14.82 3.60
C PRO A 113 4.44 15.38 3.85
N SER A 114 5.48 14.61 3.56
CA SER A 114 6.90 15.02 3.62
C SER A 114 7.26 16.14 2.64
N GLY A 115 6.40 16.42 1.66
CA GLY A 115 6.66 17.35 0.56
C GLY A 115 7.25 16.71 -0.68
N ARG A 116 7.76 15.46 -0.61
CA ARG A 116 8.23 14.69 -1.77
C ARG A 116 7.07 14.37 -2.72
N VAL A 117 7.37 14.16 -3.99
CA VAL A 117 6.37 13.84 -5.02
C VAL A 117 6.65 12.48 -5.67
N ILE A 118 5.55 11.74 -5.91
CA ILE A 118 5.52 10.61 -6.81
C ILE A 118 4.99 11.12 -8.15
N THR A 119 5.56 10.66 -9.26
CA THR A 119 5.22 11.12 -10.61
C THR A 119 4.55 10.02 -11.42
N TYR A 120 3.47 10.37 -12.11
CA TYR A 120 2.77 9.50 -13.06
C TYR A 120 2.82 10.15 -14.44
N PRO A 121 3.70 9.65 -15.35
CA PRO A 121 3.90 10.25 -16.67
C PRO A 121 2.69 10.05 -17.58
N TYR A 122 2.38 11.05 -18.40
CA TYR A 122 1.34 11.02 -19.43
C TYR A 122 -0.01 10.51 -18.93
N PRO A 123 -0.55 11.09 -17.84
CA PRO A 123 -1.79 10.64 -17.24
C PRO A 123 -2.96 10.87 -18.20
N LYS A 124 -3.87 9.89 -18.26
CA LYS A 124 -5.13 9.99 -19.03
C LYS A 124 -6.28 9.40 -18.25
N VAL A 125 -7.45 10.01 -18.38
CA VAL A 125 -8.70 9.42 -17.89
C VAL A 125 -9.40 8.77 -19.08
N GLU A 126 -9.68 7.49 -18.97
CA GLU A 126 -10.30 6.67 -20.03
C GLU A 126 -11.49 5.91 -19.44
N LEU A 127 -12.47 5.60 -20.29
CA LEU A 127 -13.60 4.77 -19.89
C LEU A 127 -13.22 3.29 -19.98
N PHE A 128 -13.53 2.54 -18.95
CA PHE A 128 -13.33 1.10 -18.88
C PHE A 128 -14.64 0.41 -18.57
N GLU A 129 -14.90 -0.68 -19.27
CA GLU A 129 -16.00 -1.56 -18.92
C GLU A 129 -15.64 -2.38 -17.68
N THR A 130 -16.52 -2.31 -16.67
CA THR A 130 -16.40 -3.13 -15.45
C THR A 130 -16.77 -4.59 -15.77
N PRO A 131 -16.41 -5.57 -14.93
CA PRO A 131 -16.82 -6.97 -15.10
C PRO A 131 -18.34 -7.18 -15.15
N TRP A 132 -19.11 -6.21 -14.69
CA TRP A 132 -20.58 -6.21 -14.67
C TRP A 132 -21.21 -5.44 -15.85
N GLY A 133 -20.41 -4.97 -16.82
CA GLY A 133 -20.88 -4.27 -18.00
C GLY A 133 -21.10 -2.76 -17.85
N GLU A 134 -20.79 -2.17 -16.70
CA GLU A 134 -20.88 -0.73 -16.48
C GLU A 134 -19.61 -0.02 -16.97
N MET A 135 -19.78 1.15 -17.58
CA MET A 135 -18.66 2.00 -17.96
C MET A 135 -18.20 2.86 -16.77
N LYS A 136 -16.94 2.76 -16.42
CA LYS A 136 -16.33 3.54 -15.33
C LYS A 136 -15.11 4.29 -15.84
N GLU A 137 -14.97 5.56 -15.42
CA GLU A 137 -13.73 6.30 -15.61
C GLU A 137 -12.60 5.69 -14.79
N GLY A 138 -11.42 5.62 -15.39
CA GLY A 138 -10.21 5.13 -14.74
C GLY A 138 -9.00 5.89 -15.21
N LEU A 139 -8.04 6.03 -14.33
CA LEU A 139 -6.77 6.70 -14.59
C LEU A 139 -5.77 5.72 -15.20
N THR A 140 -5.08 6.15 -16.25
CA THR A 140 -3.92 5.46 -16.82
C THR A 140 -2.71 6.39 -16.84
N TYR A 141 -1.53 5.81 -16.86
CA TYR A 141 -0.25 6.52 -17.00
C TYR A 141 0.76 5.63 -17.73
N MET A 142 1.88 6.20 -18.16
CA MET A 142 2.98 5.43 -18.76
C MET A 142 3.98 5.04 -17.67
N GLY A 143 4.38 3.78 -17.67
CA GLY A 143 5.32 3.23 -16.69
C GLY A 143 5.98 1.96 -17.16
N VAL A 144 7.01 1.51 -16.46
CA VAL A 144 7.64 0.21 -16.73
C VAL A 144 6.79 -0.87 -16.06
N ASP A 145 6.29 -1.80 -16.85
CA ASP A 145 5.59 -2.98 -16.34
C ASP A 145 6.58 -3.93 -15.67
N SER A 146 6.25 -4.41 -14.47
CA SER A 146 7.15 -5.24 -13.65
C SER A 146 7.37 -6.65 -14.22
N TYR A 147 6.49 -7.13 -15.09
CA TYR A 147 6.59 -8.44 -15.73
C TYR A 147 7.32 -8.38 -17.06
N SER A 148 6.86 -7.50 -17.95
CA SER A 148 7.41 -7.36 -19.29
C SER A 148 8.69 -6.53 -19.33
N ASN A 149 8.99 -5.76 -18.30
CA ASN A 149 10.05 -4.73 -18.24
C ASN A 149 9.97 -3.71 -19.39
N LYS A 150 8.77 -3.52 -19.95
CA LYS A 150 8.53 -2.58 -21.05
C LYS A 150 7.88 -1.30 -20.54
N TRP A 151 8.19 -0.20 -21.23
CA TRP A 151 7.52 1.07 -21.03
C TRP A 151 6.17 1.04 -21.73
N GLU A 152 5.10 0.89 -20.96
CA GLU A 152 3.75 0.74 -21.49
C GLU A 152 2.69 1.36 -20.59
N LYS A 153 1.46 1.40 -21.08
CA LYS A 153 0.33 1.96 -20.37
C LYS A 153 -0.03 1.11 -19.16
N GLN A 154 -0.03 1.74 -17.98
CA GLN A 154 -0.41 1.17 -16.70
C GLN A 154 -1.74 1.75 -16.24
N LYS A 155 -2.55 0.94 -15.57
CA LYS A 155 -3.79 1.38 -14.94
C LYS A 155 -3.52 1.78 -13.49
N ALA A 156 -3.90 3.01 -13.11
CA ALA A 156 -3.91 3.44 -11.73
C ALA A 156 -5.32 3.28 -11.13
N TYR A 157 -5.39 2.69 -9.96
CA TYR A 157 -6.62 2.53 -9.19
C TYR A 157 -6.34 2.86 -7.73
N GLY A 158 -7.39 3.07 -6.94
CA GLY A 158 -7.25 3.55 -5.57
C GLY A 158 -6.32 2.72 -4.69
N GLY A 159 -6.35 1.39 -4.83
CA GLY A 159 -5.45 0.50 -4.10
C GLY A 159 -3.98 0.66 -4.46
N LEU A 160 -3.65 0.79 -5.76
CA LEU A 160 -2.28 1.05 -6.23
C LEU A 160 -1.79 2.41 -5.74
N LEU A 161 -2.63 3.45 -5.84
CA LEU A 161 -2.27 4.78 -5.35
C LEU A 161 -2.04 4.77 -3.84
N CYS A 162 -2.87 4.04 -3.08
CA CYS A 162 -2.71 3.87 -1.64
C CYS A 162 -1.41 3.13 -1.29
N GLU A 163 -1.07 2.08 -2.02
CA GLU A 163 0.18 1.35 -1.87
C GLU A 163 1.38 2.27 -2.07
N ASN A 164 1.42 2.98 -3.21
CA ASN A 164 2.51 3.89 -3.55
C ASN A 164 2.68 5.00 -2.51
N VAL A 165 1.58 5.62 -2.07
CA VAL A 165 1.60 6.67 -1.05
C VAL A 165 2.09 6.13 0.29
N THR A 166 1.61 4.96 0.72
CA THR A 166 1.98 4.37 2.01
C THR A 166 3.44 3.97 2.04
N GLN A 167 3.91 3.25 1.03
CA GLN A 167 5.31 2.82 0.94
C GLN A 167 6.26 4.01 0.80
N ALA A 168 5.90 5.01 -0.01
CA ALA A 168 6.71 6.20 -0.16
C ALA A 168 6.77 7.03 1.13
N THR A 169 5.67 7.15 1.86
CA THR A 169 5.64 7.85 3.16
C THR A 169 6.48 7.11 4.20
N ALA A 170 6.38 5.78 4.26
CA ALA A 170 7.24 4.97 5.14
C ALA A 170 8.73 5.15 4.80
N ARG A 171 9.07 5.20 3.52
CA ARG A 171 10.44 5.49 3.07
C ARG A 171 10.91 6.89 3.51
N ASP A 172 10.02 7.90 3.50
CA ASP A 172 10.36 9.25 3.96
C ASP A 172 10.64 9.26 5.46
N VAL A 173 9.84 8.57 6.27
CA VAL A 173 10.08 8.40 7.71
C VAL A 173 11.45 7.77 7.98
N LEU A 174 11.79 6.70 7.26
CA LEU A 174 13.09 6.06 7.41
C LEU A 174 14.24 6.98 6.99
N SER A 175 14.08 7.71 5.88
CA SER A 175 15.10 8.64 5.39
C SER A 175 15.40 9.76 6.39
N ASP A 176 14.36 10.33 7.00
CA ASP A 176 14.52 11.35 8.04
C ASP A 176 15.19 10.76 9.30
N ALA A 177 14.84 9.50 9.65
CA ALA A 177 15.48 8.80 10.75
C ALA A 177 16.98 8.56 10.48
N MET A 178 17.34 8.13 9.27
CA MET A 178 18.75 7.93 8.88
C MET A 178 19.56 9.21 9.00
N LEU A 179 19.02 10.35 8.54
CA LEU A 179 19.68 11.63 8.67
C LEU A 179 19.88 12.06 10.13
N ARG A 180 18.93 11.75 11.01
CA ARG A 180 19.08 12.02 12.46
C ARG A 180 20.11 11.12 13.11
N ILE A 181 20.12 9.84 12.77
CA ILE A 181 21.08 8.83 13.25
C ILE A 181 22.51 9.27 12.91
N GLU A 182 22.77 9.66 11.66
CA GLU A 182 24.06 10.17 11.22
C GLU A 182 24.50 11.40 12.02
N LYS A 183 23.62 12.36 12.27
CA LYS A 183 23.90 13.56 13.07
C LYS A 183 24.26 13.24 14.53
N HIS A 184 23.87 12.07 15.03
CA HIS A 184 24.16 11.62 16.39
C HIS A 184 25.33 10.64 16.46
N PHE A 185 26.18 10.64 15.43
CA PHE A 185 27.41 9.83 15.36
C PHE A 185 27.16 8.31 15.33
N PHE A 186 26.07 7.88 14.72
CA PHE A 186 25.85 6.50 14.32
C PHE A 186 25.96 6.40 12.80
N PRO A 187 27.16 6.16 12.24
CA PRO A 187 27.34 6.07 10.79
C PRO A 187 26.50 4.96 10.17
N VAL A 188 25.66 5.30 9.22
CA VAL A 188 24.79 4.34 8.51
C VAL A 188 25.60 3.68 7.40
N VAL A 189 25.83 2.38 7.51
CA VAL A 189 26.57 1.61 6.52
C VAL A 189 25.67 0.83 5.57
N LEU A 190 24.43 0.54 5.99
CA LEU A 190 23.45 -0.20 5.19
C LEU A 190 22.03 0.15 5.66
N HIS A 191 21.08 0.10 4.75
CA HIS A 191 19.65 0.05 5.05
C HIS A 191 18.96 -0.99 4.17
N VAL A 192 17.98 -1.70 4.72
CA VAL A 192 17.18 -2.70 4.02
C VAL A 192 15.72 -2.54 4.43
N HIS A 193 14.84 -2.23 3.46
CA HIS A 193 13.42 -1.97 3.72
C HIS A 193 13.18 -0.91 4.80
N ASP A 194 12.88 -1.33 6.02
CA ASP A 194 12.63 -0.54 7.24
C ASP A 194 13.74 -0.67 8.29
N GLU A 195 14.82 -1.36 7.95
CA GLU A 195 16.00 -1.56 8.81
C GLU A 195 17.11 -0.56 8.48
N VAL A 196 17.84 -0.14 9.51
CA VAL A 196 19.08 0.65 9.40
C VAL A 196 20.19 -0.05 10.16
N VAL A 197 21.34 -0.20 9.53
CA VAL A 197 22.55 -0.76 10.12
C VAL A 197 23.59 0.33 10.27
N CYS A 198 24.09 0.50 11.47
CA CYS A 198 25.17 1.42 11.79
C CYS A 198 26.40 0.67 12.29
N GLU A 199 27.57 1.16 11.95
CA GLU A 199 28.83 0.67 12.48
C GLU A 199 29.41 1.71 13.46
N VAL A 200 29.57 1.29 14.72
CA VAL A 200 30.10 2.17 15.76
C VAL A 200 31.21 1.49 16.54
N PRO A 201 32.18 2.21 17.11
CA PRO A 201 33.17 1.63 18.02
C PRO A 201 32.49 0.88 19.17
N PHE A 202 33.14 -0.18 19.67
CA PHE A 202 32.54 -1.08 20.66
C PHE A 202 32.04 -0.38 21.92
N HIS A 203 32.64 0.75 22.29
CA HIS A 203 32.27 1.52 23.50
C HIS A 203 31.36 2.73 23.18
N ALA A 204 30.96 2.93 21.93
CA ALA A 204 30.17 4.10 21.52
C ALA A 204 28.70 3.75 21.34
N GLY A 205 27.83 4.61 21.88
CA GLY A 205 26.38 4.52 21.73
C GLY A 205 25.75 3.28 22.37
N SER A 206 24.43 3.24 22.38
CA SER A 206 23.65 2.08 22.81
C SER A 206 22.49 1.82 21.85
N VAL A 207 21.90 0.63 21.91
CA VAL A 207 20.72 0.24 21.13
C VAL A 207 19.56 1.16 21.47
N GLU A 208 19.31 1.39 22.76
CA GLU A 208 18.21 2.23 23.26
C GLU A 208 18.36 3.69 22.79
N GLN A 209 19.59 4.18 22.69
CA GLN A 209 19.86 5.51 22.15
C GLN A 209 19.49 5.60 20.68
N MET A 210 19.89 4.62 19.87
CA MET A 210 19.58 4.54 18.45
C MET A 210 18.06 4.40 18.22
N GLU A 211 17.38 3.50 18.95
CA GLU A 211 15.93 3.33 18.92
C GLU A 211 15.21 4.64 19.21
N LYS A 212 15.63 5.36 20.25
CA LYS A 212 15.05 6.65 20.61
C LYS A 212 15.21 7.70 19.51
N ILE A 213 16.36 7.71 18.80
CA ILE A 213 16.60 8.61 17.67
C ILE A 213 15.73 8.21 16.48
N MET A 214 15.61 6.92 16.20
CA MET A 214 14.75 6.40 15.11
C MET A 214 13.28 6.76 15.32
N CYS A 215 12.79 6.68 16.54
CA CYS A 215 11.40 6.95 16.89
C CYS A 215 11.04 8.44 16.90
N GLN A 216 12.00 9.35 16.75
CA GLN A 216 11.70 10.78 16.62
C GLN A 216 10.98 11.03 15.29
N THR A 217 10.00 11.93 15.31
CA THR A 217 9.21 12.29 14.14
C THR A 217 9.40 13.75 13.77
N GLU A 218 9.32 14.04 12.48
CA GLU A 218 9.25 15.41 11.97
C GLU A 218 7.84 15.99 12.17
N GLU A 219 7.65 17.28 11.93
CA GLU A 219 6.35 17.92 12.08
C GLU A 219 5.27 17.23 11.20
N TRP A 220 5.62 16.89 9.98
CA TRP A 220 4.70 16.25 9.04
C TRP A 220 4.30 14.82 9.43
N SER A 221 5.12 14.14 10.24
CA SER A 221 4.93 12.74 10.69
C SER A 221 4.62 12.63 12.20
N ARG A 222 4.39 13.75 12.89
CA ARG A 222 4.20 13.79 14.35
C ARG A 222 3.13 12.86 14.90
N THR A 223 2.09 12.61 14.12
CA THR A 223 0.97 11.75 14.53
C THR A 223 1.17 10.28 14.21
N LEU A 224 2.28 9.91 13.55
CA LEU A 224 2.56 8.51 13.24
C LEU A 224 3.12 7.79 14.47
N PRO A 225 2.56 6.63 14.83
CA PRO A 225 3.06 5.83 15.94
C PRO A 225 4.31 5.03 15.53
N VAL A 226 5.45 5.73 15.41
CA VAL A 226 6.72 5.09 15.03
C VAL A 226 7.31 4.38 16.24
N ALA A 227 7.66 3.11 16.07
CA ALA A 227 8.39 2.31 17.03
C ALA A 227 9.61 1.66 16.36
N ALA A 228 10.68 1.49 17.09
CA ALA A 228 11.87 0.80 16.63
C ALA A 228 12.30 -0.23 17.67
N SER A 229 12.89 -1.32 17.22
CA SER A 229 13.52 -2.36 18.02
C SER A 229 14.85 -2.71 17.40
N GLY A 230 15.91 -2.78 18.17
CA GLY A 230 17.25 -3.00 17.67
C GLY A 230 18.01 -4.09 18.44
N TRP A 231 19.13 -4.43 17.91
CA TRP A 231 20.11 -5.32 18.55
C TRP A 231 21.52 -4.89 18.17
N ARG A 232 22.52 -5.39 18.89
CA ARG A 232 23.93 -5.09 18.68
C ARG A 232 24.74 -6.39 18.66
N ASP A 233 25.58 -6.53 17.64
CA ASP A 233 26.49 -7.64 17.51
C ASP A 233 27.75 -7.20 16.75
N ARG A 234 28.72 -8.11 16.61
CA ARG A 234 29.95 -7.91 15.83
C ARG A 234 29.75 -8.12 14.34
N ARG A 235 28.64 -8.70 13.92
CA ARG A 235 28.30 -8.99 12.52
C ARG A 235 26.82 -8.73 12.31
N TYR A 236 26.48 -8.28 11.11
CA TYR A 236 25.09 -8.26 10.68
C TYR A 236 24.58 -9.70 10.58
N GLN A 237 23.44 -9.97 11.20
CA GLN A 237 22.70 -11.23 11.14
C GLN A 237 21.20 -10.94 11.14
N LYS A 238 20.45 -11.81 10.48
CA LYS A 238 19.01 -11.69 10.32
C LYS A 238 18.32 -12.94 10.83
#